data_01bdda8f00eb7de308744daa25ec01a8
#
_entry.id   01bdda8f00eb7de308744daa25ec01a8
#
_cell.length_a   1.000
_cell.length_b   1.000
_cell.length_c   1.000
_cell.angle_alpha   90.00
_cell.angle_beta   90.00
_cell.angle_gamma   90.00
#
_symmetry.space_group_name_H-M   'P 1'
#
loop_
_entity.id
_entity.type
_entity.pdbx_description
1 polymer ?
#
loop_
_entity_poly.entity_id
_entity_poly.type
_entity_poly.pdbx_seq_one_letter_code
_entity_poly.pdbx_strand_id
1 'polypeptide(L)'
;QWVEGKFTRLFEERWSAWNQLPSVATSSWTGGALACMDYFQLKSKRVLVPTNTFMATPLAVVKSGASVVFGDCNRSDLCLSYEAVVEAAARESLAAVWLVHIGGHIAFDAPKIAEFCRQKGIVLLEDCAHAHGASWNGQRPGSWGDAGVYSFYGTKTVSTGEGGMLVSKHPALIEFAKGYRNYGKPTYEVEGLNYRMSEFTAALGAVQTARME
;
A
#
# COMPACT_ATOMS: atom_id res chain seq x y z
N GLN A 1 -21.40 -11.83 13.24
CA GLN A 1 -20.66 -11.78 11.98
C GLN A 1 -19.18 -11.95 12.27
N TRP A 2 -18.45 -12.79 11.49
CA TRP A 2 -17.05 -13.16 11.73
C TRP A 2 -16.06 -12.40 10.84
N VAL A 3 -16.56 -11.81 9.75
CA VAL A 3 -15.81 -11.00 8.76
C VAL A 3 -16.72 -9.89 8.23
N GLU A 4 -16.14 -8.79 7.76
CA GLU A 4 -16.85 -7.63 7.17
C GLU A 4 -18.00 -7.07 8.03
N GLY A 5 -17.83 -7.19 9.35
CA GLY A 5 -18.82 -6.79 10.32
C GLY A 5 -18.57 -5.39 10.90
N LYS A 6 -19.06 -5.22 12.13
CA LYS A 6 -18.98 -3.96 12.86
C LYS A 6 -17.54 -3.49 13.11
N PHE A 7 -16.64 -4.42 13.49
CA PHE A 7 -15.28 -4.03 13.85
C PHE A 7 -14.41 -3.77 12.64
N THR A 8 -14.64 -4.48 11.53
CA THR A 8 -13.96 -4.17 10.27
C THR A 8 -14.29 -2.75 9.82
N ARG A 9 -15.58 -2.37 9.83
CA ARG A 9 -15.99 -0.99 9.49
C ARG A 9 -15.41 0.04 10.45
N LEU A 10 -15.47 -0.22 11.76
CA LEU A 10 -14.92 0.68 12.77
C LEU A 10 -13.41 0.89 12.61
N PHE A 11 -12.68 -0.16 12.25
CA PHE A 11 -11.23 -0.06 12.02
C PHE A 11 -10.95 0.76 10.75
N GLU A 12 -11.65 0.50 9.65
CA GLU A 12 -11.55 1.27 8.41
C GLU A 12 -11.89 2.76 8.65
N GLU A 13 -12.96 3.07 9.37
CA GLU A 13 -13.36 4.43 9.72
C GLU A 13 -12.29 5.15 10.55
N ARG A 14 -11.78 4.51 11.61
CA ARG A 14 -10.73 5.10 12.46
C ARG A 14 -9.43 5.30 11.70
N TRP A 15 -9.04 4.32 10.88
CA TRP A 15 -7.84 4.44 10.06
C TRP A 15 -7.99 5.56 9.02
N SER A 16 -9.15 5.64 8.36
CA SER A 16 -9.45 6.71 7.41
C SER A 16 -9.41 8.09 8.07
N ALA A 17 -9.93 8.23 9.28
CA ALA A 17 -9.87 9.48 10.04
C ALA A 17 -8.43 9.86 10.39
N TRP A 18 -7.61 8.90 10.82
CA TRP A 18 -6.21 9.13 11.12
C TRP A 18 -5.37 9.40 9.88
N ASN A 19 -5.52 8.59 8.82
CA ASN A 19 -4.72 8.69 7.58
C ASN A 19 -5.18 9.83 6.67
N GLN A 20 -6.44 10.27 6.79
CA GLN A 20 -7.12 11.27 5.94
C GLN A 20 -7.41 10.78 4.52
N LEU A 21 -7.41 9.47 4.31
CA LEU A 21 -7.78 8.82 3.06
C LEU A 21 -8.78 7.68 3.31
N PRO A 22 -9.69 7.43 2.37
CA PRO A 22 -10.51 6.22 2.41
C PRO A 22 -9.65 4.96 2.50
N SER A 23 -10.09 3.99 3.31
CA SER A 23 -9.30 2.79 3.58
C SER A 23 -10.13 1.50 3.53
N VAL A 24 -9.45 0.40 3.21
CA VAL A 24 -10.00 -0.96 3.15
C VAL A 24 -9.09 -1.91 3.90
N ALA A 25 -9.64 -2.59 4.91
CA ALA A 25 -8.91 -3.59 5.67
C ALA A 25 -8.78 -4.90 4.88
N THR A 26 -7.59 -5.49 4.92
CA THR A 26 -7.27 -6.77 4.30
C THR A 26 -6.63 -7.72 5.31
N SER A 27 -6.58 -9.02 5.00
CA SER A 27 -5.97 -10.02 5.90
C SER A 27 -4.46 -9.87 6.07
N SER A 28 -3.80 -9.14 5.18
CA SER A 28 -2.37 -8.85 5.23
C SER A 28 -2.02 -7.68 4.29
N TRP A 29 -0.83 -7.11 4.42
CA TRP A 29 -0.27 -6.16 3.44
C TRP A 29 -0.37 -6.70 2.00
N THR A 30 -0.05 -7.99 1.82
CA THR A 30 -0.05 -8.63 0.49
C THR A 30 -1.41 -8.57 -0.19
N GLY A 31 -2.51 -8.76 0.55
CA GLY A 31 -3.86 -8.66 -0.01
C GLY A 31 -4.16 -7.27 -0.56
N GLY A 32 -3.77 -6.22 0.15
CA GLY A 32 -3.89 -4.83 -0.33
C GLY A 32 -2.98 -4.53 -1.52
N ALA A 33 -1.74 -5.01 -1.48
CA ALA A 33 -0.78 -4.81 -2.57
C ALA A 33 -1.24 -5.48 -3.88
N LEU A 34 -1.71 -6.73 -3.82
CA LEU A 34 -2.23 -7.43 -5.00
C LEU A 34 -3.49 -6.76 -5.55
N ALA A 35 -4.36 -6.23 -4.70
CA ALA A 35 -5.51 -5.44 -5.14
C ALA A 35 -5.08 -4.18 -5.92
N CYS A 36 -4.04 -3.46 -5.46
CA CYS A 36 -3.47 -2.34 -6.20
C CYS A 36 -2.90 -2.78 -7.55
N MET A 37 -2.10 -3.83 -7.55
CA MET A 37 -1.45 -4.35 -8.77
C MET A 37 -2.48 -4.72 -9.84
N ASP A 38 -3.59 -5.32 -9.43
CA ASP A 38 -4.64 -5.77 -10.33
C ASP A 38 -5.51 -4.61 -10.82
N TYR A 39 -5.93 -3.71 -9.92
CA TYR A 39 -6.69 -2.52 -10.27
C TYR A 39 -5.99 -1.65 -11.31
N PHE A 40 -4.71 -1.41 -11.17
CA PHE A 40 -3.91 -0.63 -12.13
C PHE A 40 -3.44 -1.44 -13.34
N GLN A 41 -3.90 -2.69 -13.48
CA GLN A 41 -3.63 -3.58 -14.64
C GLN A 41 -2.12 -3.71 -14.92
N LEU A 42 -1.34 -3.98 -13.87
CA LEU A 42 0.12 -4.03 -13.96
C LEU A 42 0.68 -5.37 -14.44
N LYS A 43 -0.16 -6.36 -14.71
CA LYS A 43 0.25 -7.63 -15.32
C LYS A 43 1.01 -7.40 -16.64
N SER A 44 2.13 -8.10 -16.80
CA SER A 44 3.06 -7.97 -17.95
C SER A 44 3.69 -6.58 -18.10
N LYS A 45 3.59 -5.71 -17.10
CA LYS A 45 4.23 -4.39 -17.05
C LYS A 45 5.51 -4.43 -16.22
N ARG A 46 6.33 -3.37 -16.34
CA ARG A 46 7.53 -3.17 -15.52
C ARG A 46 7.24 -2.28 -14.34
N VAL A 47 7.63 -2.74 -13.15
CA VAL A 47 7.39 -2.05 -11.89
C VAL A 47 8.71 -1.87 -11.15
N LEU A 48 9.05 -0.63 -10.86
CA LEU A 48 10.25 -0.29 -10.11
C LEU A 48 10.02 -0.56 -8.62
N VAL A 49 11.00 -1.20 -8.00
CA VAL A 49 11.02 -1.54 -6.56
C VAL A 49 12.38 -1.16 -5.99
N PRO A 50 12.50 -0.60 -4.79
CA PRO A 50 13.80 -0.33 -4.18
C PRO A 50 14.56 -1.63 -3.91
N THR A 51 15.89 -1.56 -4.00
CA THR A 51 16.77 -2.69 -3.62
C THR A 51 16.72 -2.97 -2.12
N ASN A 52 16.46 -1.94 -1.30
CA ASN A 52 16.30 -2.08 0.14
C ASN A 52 14.82 -2.16 0.51
N THR A 53 14.28 -3.37 0.55
CA THR A 53 12.91 -3.65 0.95
C THR A 53 12.75 -5.06 1.49
N PHE A 54 11.65 -5.33 2.19
CA PHE A 54 11.25 -6.69 2.51
C PHE A 54 10.71 -7.40 1.27
N MET A 55 10.92 -8.71 1.19
CA MET A 55 10.58 -9.53 0.02
C MET A 55 9.09 -9.45 -0.41
N ALA A 56 8.20 -9.01 0.46
CA ALA A 56 6.77 -8.90 0.11
C ALA A 56 6.54 -7.95 -1.06
N THR A 57 7.28 -6.83 -1.14
CA THR A 57 7.11 -5.82 -2.19
C THR A 57 7.47 -6.38 -3.57
N PRO A 58 8.68 -6.90 -3.85
CA PRO A 58 8.98 -7.50 -5.15
C PRO A 58 8.17 -8.77 -5.42
N LEU A 59 7.84 -9.58 -4.42
CA LEU A 59 7.01 -10.76 -4.62
C LEU A 59 5.57 -10.43 -5.01
N ALA A 60 4.99 -9.34 -4.51
CA ALA A 60 3.68 -8.87 -4.97
C ALA A 60 3.70 -8.52 -6.46
N VAL A 61 4.78 -7.87 -6.93
CA VAL A 61 4.99 -7.57 -8.36
C VAL A 61 5.05 -8.86 -9.17
N VAL A 62 5.91 -9.81 -8.78
CA VAL A 62 6.06 -11.09 -9.49
C VAL A 62 4.76 -11.90 -9.49
N LYS A 63 4.06 -11.97 -8.36
CA LYS A 63 2.81 -12.73 -8.21
C LYS A 63 1.65 -12.14 -9.01
N SER A 64 1.65 -10.83 -9.26
CA SER A 64 0.68 -10.19 -10.17
C SER A 64 0.99 -10.40 -11.66
N GLY A 65 2.08 -11.11 -11.99
CA GLY A 65 2.52 -11.33 -13.36
C GLY A 65 3.24 -10.13 -13.99
N ALA A 66 3.67 -9.17 -13.19
CA ALA A 66 4.51 -8.05 -13.60
C ALA A 66 6.00 -8.38 -13.49
N SER A 67 6.85 -7.57 -14.10
CA SER A 67 8.30 -7.68 -14.04
C SER A 67 8.89 -6.64 -13.10
N VAL A 68 9.78 -7.08 -12.19
CA VAL A 68 10.49 -6.19 -11.27
C VAL A 68 11.66 -5.53 -11.99
N VAL A 69 11.78 -4.20 -11.81
CA VAL A 69 12.98 -3.41 -12.05
C VAL A 69 13.48 -2.95 -10.69
N PHE A 70 14.75 -3.09 -10.40
CA PHE A 70 15.30 -2.62 -9.14
C PHE A 70 15.91 -1.22 -9.29
N GLY A 71 15.64 -0.35 -8.31
CA GLY A 71 16.23 0.98 -8.17
C GLY A 71 17.07 1.09 -6.91
N ASP A 72 18.14 1.88 -6.97
CA ASP A 72 19.02 2.10 -5.82
C ASP A 72 18.40 3.07 -4.81
N CYS A 73 18.94 3.05 -3.60
CA CYS A 73 18.43 3.80 -2.47
C CYS A 73 19.41 4.92 -2.06
N ASN A 74 18.86 6.00 -1.51
CA ASN A 74 19.65 7.04 -0.87
C ASN A 74 20.41 6.48 0.34
N ARG A 75 21.64 6.94 0.56
CA ARG A 75 22.40 6.60 1.78
C ARG A 75 21.85 7.30 3.03
N SER A 76 21.16 8.42 2.85
CA SER A 76 20.68 9.26 3.95
C SER A 76 19.44 8.70 4.64
N ASP A 77 18.54 8.02 3.89
CA ASP A 77 17.27 7.51 4.41
C ASP A 77 17.02 6.04 4.06
N LEU A 78 17.89 5.44 3.25
CA LEU A 78 17.79 4.05 2.79
C LEU A 78 16.52 3.75 1.99
N CYS A 79 15.79 4.78 1.56
CA CYS A 79 14.62 4.68 0.68
C CYS A 79 15.02 4.87 -0.78
N LEU A 80 14.12 4.48 -1.70
CA LEU A 80 14.32 4.65 -3.15
C LEU A 80 14.71 6.09 -3.48
N SER A 81 15.80 6.27 -4.24
CA SER A 81 16.27 7.59 -4.64
C SER A 81 15.51 8.12 -5.85
N TYR A 82 15.34 9.44 -5.92
CA TYR A 82 14.76 10.10 -7.07
C TYR A 82 15.56 9.84 -8.34
N GLU A 83 16.89 9.89 -8.24
CA GLU A 83 17.80 9.63 -9.35
C GLU A 83 17.60 8.23 -9.93
N ALA A 84 17.43 7.21 -9.08
CA ALA A 84 17.17 5.84 -9.53
C ALA A 84 15.82 5.72 -10.27
N VAL A 85 14.80 6.46 -9.84
CA VAL A 85 13.50 6.49 -10.55
C VAL A 85 13.65 7.11 -11.93
N VAL A 86 14.33 8.26 -12.05
CA VAL A 86 14.55 8.95 -13.32
C VAL A 86 15.37 8.08 -14.26
N GLU A 87 16.47 7.47 -13.77
CA GLU A 87 17.34 6.61 -14.54
C GLU A 87 16.59 5.36 -15.04
N ALA A 88 15.84 4.70 -14.19
CA ALA A 88 15.04 3.53 -14.57
C ALA A 88 13.98 3.89 -15.61
N ALA A 89 13.28 5.02 -15.44
CA ALA A 89 12.27 5.49 -16.40
C ALA A 89 12.85 5.90 -17.77
N ALA A 90 14.14 6.27 -17.83
CA ALA A 90 14.84 6.57 -19.06
C ALA A 90 15.21 5.30 -19.83
N ARG A 91 15.46 4.18 -19.13
CA ARG A 91 15.89 2.90 -19.73
C ARG A 91 14.73 1.94 -19.96
N GLU A 92 13.67 2.06 -19.17
CA GLU A 92 12.57 1.11 -19.08
C GLU A 92 11.22 1.82 -19.22
N SER A 93 10.27 1.19 -19.91
CA SER A 93 8.88 1.67 -19.90
C SER A 93 8.22 1.28 -18.57
N LEU A 94 8.41 2.09 -17.54
CA LEU A 94 7.82 1.85 -16.22
C LEU A 94 6.33 2.14 -16.23
N ALA A 95 5.53 1.21 -15.72
CA ALA A 95 4.10 1.40 -15.48
C ALA A 95 3.81 1.84 -14.04
N ALA A 96 4.64 1.40 -13.08
CA ALA A 96 4.48 1.77 -11.68
C ALA A 96 5.82 1.81 -10.93
N VAL A 97 5.79 2.49 -9.78
CA VAL A 97 6.86 2.54 -8.78
C VAL A 97 6.27 2.15 -7.43
N TRP A 98 6.90 1.22 -6.71
CA TRP A 98 6.71 1.02 -5.29
C TRP A 98 7.72 1.86 -4.51
N LEU A 99 7.22 2.83 -3.76
CA LEU A 99 8.02 3.63 -2.82
C LEU A 99 7.87 3.05 -1.41
N VAL A 100 8.96 2.52 -0.86
CA VAL A 100 8.95 1.90 0.47
C VAL A 100 9.45 2.93 1.50
N HIS A 101 8.64 3.19 2.51
CA HIS A 101 8.99 4.04 3.65
C HIS A 101 9.74 3.20 4.70
N ILE A 102 10.98 2.82 4.38
CA ILE A 102 11.78 1.92 5.22
C ILE A 102 12.13 2.58 6.55
N GLY A 103 12.20 1.80 7.63
CA GLY A 103 12.56 2.32 8.95
C GLY A 103 11.49 3.18 9.64
N GLY A 104 10.33 3.42 9.01
CA GLY A 104 9.20 4.08 9.65
C GLY A 104 9.12 5.60 9.46
N HIS A 105 9.98 6.18 8.62
CA HIS A 105 9.90 7.58 8.20
C HIS A 105 9.41 7.68 6.75
N ILE A 106 8.95 8.85 6.35
CA ILE A 106 8.61 9.12 4.96
C ILE A 106 9.91 9.25 4.16
N ALA A 107 10.00 8.56 3.01
CA ALA A 107 11.14 8.66 2.10
C ALA A 107 11.40 10.13 1.74
N PHE A 108 12.66 10.57 1.84
CA PHE A 108 13.01 11.99 1.67
C PHE A 108 12.75 12.51 0.25
N ASP A 109 12.78 11.63 -0.74
CA ASP A 109 12.45 11.98 -2.13
C ASP A 109 10.97 11.76 -2.49
N ALA A 110 10.10 11.40 -1.54
CA ALA A 110 8.68 11.15 -1.83
C ALA A 110 8.00 12.29 -2.62
N PRO A 111 8.20 13.59 -2.29
CA PRO A 111 7.59 14.68 -3.06
C PRO A 111 8.07 14.74 -4.51
N LYS A 112 9.38 14.55 -4.75
CA LYS A 112 9.98 14.59 -6.09
C LYS A 112 9.54 13.39 -6.92
N ILE A 113 9.54 12.19 -6.32
CA ILE A 113 9.11 10.94 -6.97
C ILE A 113 7.63 11.05 -7.34
N ALA A 114 6.78 11.53 -6.44
CA ALA A 114 5.36 11.70 -6.68
C ALA A 114 5.07 12.65 -7.85
N GLU A 115 5.75 13.80 -7.88
CA GLU A 115 5.62 14.77 -8.97
C GLU A 115 6.11 14.19 -10.31
N PHE A 116 7.25 13.51 -10.31
CA PHE A 116 7.78 12.85 -11.51
C PHE A 116 6.84 11.77 -12.04
N CYS A 117 6.34 10.90 -11.18
CA CYS A 117 5.41 9.84 -11.56
C CYS A 117 4.12 10.44 -12.15
N ARG A 118 3.57 11.47 -11.52
CA ARG A 118 2.39 12.20 -12.01
C ARG A 118 2.61 12.80 -13.40
N GLN A 119 3.76 13.43 -13.65
CA GLN A 119 4.10 14.02 -14.94
C GLN A 119 4.29 12.97 -16.05
N LYS A 120 4.79 11.79 -15.69
CA LYS A 120 5.05 10.69 -16.63
C LYS A 120 3.88 9.71 -16.78
N GLY A 121 2.80 9.87 -16.03
CA GLY A 121 1.68 8.92 -16.02
C GLY A 121 2.07 7.54 -15.46
N ILE A 122 3.05 7.51 -14.54
CA ILE A 122 3.51 6.31 -13.83
C ILE A 122 2.73 6.20 -12.52
N VAL A 123 2.14 5.05 -12.25
CA VAL A 123 1.44 4.78 -10.99
C VAL A 123 2.45 4.78 -9.83
N LEU A 124 2.17 5.52 -8.77
CA LEU A 124 2.98 5.50 -7.56
C LEU A 124 2.23 4.78 -6.44
N LEU A 125 2.80 3.67 -5.98
CA LEU A 125 2.30 2.87 -4.87
C LEU A 125 3.26 3.02 -3.68
N GLU A 126 2.71 3.19 -2.48
CA GLU A 126 3.49 3.36 -1.26
C GLU A 126 3.41 2.11 -0.38
N ASP A 127 4.56 1.55 -0.04
CA ASP A 127 4.66 0.53 1.00
C ASP A 127 4.84 1.24 2.35
N CYS A 128 3.76 1.29 3.11
CA CYS A 128 3.66 1.97 4.40
C CYS A 128 3.84 1.00 5.58
N ALA A 129 4.34 -0.22 5.34
CA ALA A 129 4.39 -1.29 6.34
C ALA A 129 5.22 -0.97 7.59
N HIS A 130 6.11 0.01 7.54
CA HIS A 130 6.89 0.50 8.68
C HIS A 130 6.44 1.87 9.19
N ALA A 131 5.62 2.60 8.43
CA ALA A 131 5.44 4.04 8.62
C ALA A 131 4.15 4.42 9.37
N HIS A 132 3.72 3.57 10.31
CA HIS A 132 2.61 3.88 11.22
C HIS A 132 2.99 5.07 12.10
N GLY A 133 2.13 6.08 12.14
CA GLY A 133 2.39 7.30 12.92
C GLY A 133 3.24 8.35 12.22
N ALA A 134 3.93 8.01 11.13
CA ALA A 134 4.74 8.97 10.39
C ALA A 134 3.90 10.10 9.78
N SER A 135 4.51 11.28 9.69
CA SER A 135 3.95 12.42 8.94
C SER A 135 5.07 13.35 8.48
N TRP A 136 4.88 14.00 7.34
CA TRP A 136 5.75 15.06 6.84
C TRP A 136 4.91 16.18 6.25
N ASN A 137 5.08 17.40 6.76
CA ASN A 137 4.30 18.58 6.36
C ASN A 137 2.77 18.33 6.41
N GLY A 138 2.31 17.61 7.43
CA GLY A 138 0.90 17.26 7.61
C GLY A 138 0.40 16.12 6.75
N GLN A 139 1.20 15.59 5.84
CA GLN A 139 0.84 14.44 5.00
C GLN A 139 1.24 13.12 5.65
N ARG A 140 0.37 12.13 5.54
CA ARG A 140 0.57 10.77 6.04
C ARG A 140 1.10 9.85 4.93
N PRO A 141 1.81 8.74 5.24
CA PRO A 141 2.16 7.72 4.25
C PRO A 141 0.91 7.19 3.53
N GLY A 142 1.03 6.93 2.24
CA GLY A 142 -0.09 6.56 1.37
C GLY A 142 -0.80 7.73 0.69
N SER A 143 -0.41 8.97 1.01
CA SER A 143 -1.02 10.18 0.42
C SER A 143 -0.18 10.81 -0.70
N TRP A 144 1.07 10.42 -0.85
CA TRP A 144 1.97 10.92 -1.89
C TRP A 144 1.64 10.32 -3.26
N GLY A 145 1.36 9.01 -3.28
CA GLY A 145 1.06 8.25 -4.49
C GLY A 145 -0.43 8.12 -4.81
N ASP A 146 -0.74 7.10 -5.57
CA ASP A 146 -2.09 6.73 -5.96
C ASP A 146 -2.75 5.84 -4.90
N ALA A 147 -1.96 5.03 -4.19
CA ALA A 147 -2.39 4.21 -3.07
C ALA A 147 -1.22 3.90 -2.13
N GLY A 148 -1.55 3.60 -0.88
CA GLY A 148 -0.60 3.09 0.10
C GLY A 148 -1.12 1.83 0.79
N VAL A 149 -0.22 0.95 1.22
CA VAL A 149 -0.58 -0.28 1.91
C VAL A 149 0.19 -0.42 3.20
N TYR A 150 -0.53 -0.56 4.30
CA TYR A 150 -0.01 -0.79 5.65
C TYR A 150 -0.04 -2.27 6.01
N SER A 151 0.85 -2.68 6.90
CA SER A 151 0.91 -4.01 7.49
C SER A 151 0.66 -3.93 8.99
N PHE A 152 -0.14 -4.83 9.53
CA PHE A 152 -0.35 -4.99 10.97
C PHE A 152 0.20 -6.32 11.48
N TYR A 153 1.24 -6.83 10.82
CA TYR A 153 1.96 -8.02 11.28
C TYR A 153 2.52 -7.84 12.69
N GLY A 154 2.75 -8.93 13.40
CA GLY A 154 3.13 -8.96 14.81
C GLY A 154 4.32 -8.09 15.23
N THR A 155 5.25 -7.77 14.32
CA THR A 155 6.42 -6.94 14.59
C THR A 155 6.22 -5.45 14.29
N LYS A 156 5.06 -5.05 13.75
CA LYS A 156 4.79 -3.66 13.35
C LYS A 156 4.43 -2.80 14.56
N THR A 157 4.68 -1.49 14.45
CA THR A 157 4.39 -0.50 15.51
C THR A 157 2.92 -0.54 15.93
N VAL A 158 2.01 -0.68 14.95
CA VAL A 158 0.61 -1.00 15.17
C VAL A 158 0.39 -2.42 14.68
N SER A 159 0.05 -3.34 15.58
CA SER A 159 -0.06 -4.76 15.28
C SER A 159 -1.44 -5.31 15.62
N THR A 160 -1.90 -6.23 14.78
CA THR A 160 -3.08 -7.06 15.03
C THR A 160 -2.76 -8.57 14.92
N GLY A 161 -1.45 -8.92 14.97
CA GLY A 161 -0.92 -10.25 14.70
C GLY A 161 -0.74 -10.48 13.21
N GLU A 162 -1.80 -10.45 12.45
CA GLU A 162 -1.84 -10.37 10.98
C GLU A 162 -2.87 -9.32 10.56
N GLY A 163 -2.62 -8.62 9.44
CA GLY A 163 -3.54 -7.63 8.90
C GLY A 163 -2.87 -6.69 7.92
N GLY A 164 -3.70 -6.01 7.13
CA GLY A 164 -3.30 -4.95 6.22
C GLY A 164 -4.38 -3.89 6.09
N MET A 165 -3.99 -2.71 5.60
CA MET A 165 -4.91 -1.64 5.24
C MET A 165 -4.44 -0.99 3.95
N LEU A 166 -5.28 -1.02 2.93
CA LEU A 166 -5.10 -0.24 1.73
C LEU A 166 -5.74 1.13 1.93
N VAL A 167 -5.03 2.18 1.56
CA VAL A 167 -5.53 3.56 1.55
C VAL A 167 -5.37 4.16 0.16
N SER A 168 -6.32 4.98 -0.28
CA SER A 168 -6.22 5.63 -1.58
C SER A 168 -7.09 6.86 -1.69
N LYS A 169 -6.63 7.83 -2.50
CA LYS A 169 -7.43 8.97 -2.95
C LYS A 169 -8.40 8.61 -4.09
N HIS A 170 -8.31 7.40 -4.65
CA HIS A 170 -9.17 6.93 -5.74
C HIS A 170 -10.37 6.11 -5.19
N PRO A 171 -11.59 6.66 -5.15
CA PRO A 171 -12.75 5.95 -4.62
C PRO A 171 -13.04 4.63 -5.37
N ALA A 172 -12.77 4.59 -6.67
CA ALA A 172 -12.97 3.38 -7.48
C ALA A 172 -12.02 2.24 -7.07
N LEU A 173 -10.78 2.54 -6.67
CA LEU A 173 -9.86 1.52 -6.11
C LEU A 173 -10.38 0.99 -4.77
N ILE A 174 -10.93 1.85 -3.92
CA ILE A 174 -11.51 1.44 -2.63
C ILE A 174 -12.67 0.47 -2.83
N GLU A 175 -13.58 0.76 -3.76
CA GLU A 175 -14.70 -0.16 -4.07
C GLU A 175 -14.19 -1.45 -4.72
N PHE A 176 -13.25 -1.36 -5.65
CA PHE A 176 -12.59 -2.53 -6.24
C PHE A 176 -11.97 -3.42 -5.16
N ALA A 177 -11.22 -2.84 -4.22
CA ALA A 177 -10.54 -3.59 -3.17
C ALA A 177 -11.51 -4.29 -2.21
N LYS A 178 -12.69 -3.72 -1.94
CA LYS A 178 -13.76 -4.38 -1.16
C LYS A 178 -14.26 -5.66 -1.86
N GLY A 179 -14.48 -5.60 -3.16
CA GLY A 179 -14.81 -6.77 -3.96
C GLY A 179 -13.66 -7.77 -4.03
N TYR A 180 -12.45 -7.27 -4.33
CA TYR A 180 -11.24 -8.07 -4.50
C TYR A 180 -10.91 -8.92 -3.26
N ARG A 181 -11.02 -8.37 -2.05
CA ARG A 181 -10.78 -9.10 -0.80
C ARG A 181 -11.82 -10.19 -0.51
N ASN A 182 -12.96 -10.24 -1.24
CA ASN A 182 -14.10 -11.11 -0.95
C ASN A 182 -14.64 -11.86 -2.19
N TYR A 183 -13.76 -12.41 -3.02
CA TYR A 183 -14.13 -13.18 -4.21
C TYR A 183 -15.00 -12.41 -5.22
N GLY A 184 -14.89 -11.09 -5.26
CA GLY A 184 -15.69 -10.23 -6.16
C GLY A 184 -17.14 -9.98 -5.71
N LYS A 185 -17.52 -10.42 -4.50
CA LYS A 185 -18.89 -10.23 -4.00
C LYS A 185 -19.24 -8.75 -3.82
N PRO A 186 -20.52 -8.36 -4.03
CA PRO A 186 -21.66 -9.20 -4.42
C PRO A 186 -21.85 -9.37 -5.93
N THR A 187 -21.15 -8.57 -6.76
CA THR A 187 -21.38 -8.52 -8.23
C THR A 187 -20.64 -9.60 -9.01
N TYR A 188 -19.54 -10.10 -8.45
CA TYR A 188 -18.60 -11.03 -9.09
C TYR A 188 -17.91 -10.48 -10.36
N GLU A 189 -17.87 -9.16 -10.51
CA GLU A 189 -17.17 -8.48 -11.61
C GLU A 189 -15.66 -8.38 -11.39
N VAL A 190 -15.22 -8.59 -10.15
CA VAL A 190 -13.81 -8.55 -9.74
C VAL A 190 -13.31 -9.95 -9.45
N GLU A 191 -12.24 -10.38 -10.11
CA GLU A 191 -11.57 -11.67 -9.86
C GLU A 191 -10.72 -11.58 -8.60
N GLY A 192 -11.35 -11.59 -7.44
CA GLY A 192 -10.68 -11.51 -6.15
C GLY A 192 -10.61 -12.85 -5.43
N LEU A 193 -9.86 -12.87 -4.33
CA LEU A 193 -9.71 -14.04 -3.46
C LEU A 193 -10.13 -13.72 -2.02
N ASN A 194 -9.84 -14.63 -1.08
CA ASN A 194 -10.09 -14.38 0.33
C ASN A 194 -8.93 -13.61 0.97
N TYR A 195 -9.07 -12.30 1.00
CA TYR A 195 -8.19 -11.38 1.74
C TYR A 195 -8.95 -10.61 2.83
N ARG A 196 -10.07 -11.17 3.31
CA ARG A 196 -10.88 -10.54 4.36
C ARG A 196 -10.14 -10.55 5.70
N MET A 197 -10.19 -9.43 6.41
CA MET A 197 -9.80 -9.37 7.81
C MET A 197 -10.87 -10.00 8.69
N SER A 198 -10.48 -10.72 9.74
CA SER A 198 -11.42 -11.23 10.74
C SER A 198 -11.91 -10.11 11.66
N GLU A 199 -13.10 -10.25 12.22
CA GLU A 199 -13.64 -9.29 13.19
C GLU A 199 -12.80 -9.21 14.48
N PHE A 200 -12.13 -10.29 14.88
CA PHE A 200 -11.20 -10.28 16.03
C PHE A 200 -9.98 -9.38 15.74
N THR A 201 -9.36 -9.58 14.60
CA THR A 201 -8.22 -8.80 14.13
C THR A 201 -8.62 -7.32 13.98
N ALA A 202 -9.78 -7.06 13.38
CA ALA A 202 -10.30 -5.71 13.18
C ALA A 202 -10.63 -5.01 14.51
N ALA A 203 -11.18 -5.71 15.49
CA ALA A 203 -11.45 -5.16 16.83
C ALA A 203 -10.17 -4.68 17.50
N LEU A 204 -9.10 -5.50 17.44
CA LEU A 204 -7.78 -5.10 17.93
C LEU A 204 -7.23 -3.89 17.19
N GLY A 205 -7.33 -3.89 15.84
CA GLY A 205 -6.89 -2.77 15.01
C GLY A 205 -7.61 -1.46 15.33
N ALA A 206 -8.92 -1.51 15.55
CA ALA A 206 -9.69 -0.34 15.94
C ALA A 206 -9.26 0.23 17.31
N VAL A 207 -8.91 -0.63 18.28
CA VAL A 207 -8.37 -0.19 19.58
C VAL A 207 -6.97 0.40 19.43
N GLN A 208 -6.09 -0.25 18.67
CA GLN A 208 -4.72 0.22 18.47
C GLN A 208 -4.69 1.57 17.73
N THR A 209 -5.53 1.77 16.72
CA THR A 209 -5.62 3.06 15.99
C THR A 209 -6.03 4.20 16.93
N ALA A 210 -6.97 3.96 17.83
CA ALA A 210 -7.39 4.98 18.81
C ALA A 210 -6.27 5.40 19.80
N ARG A 211 -5.15 4.71 19.83
CA ARG A 211 -3.97 4.98 20.68
C ARG A 211 -2.82 5.64 19.91
N MET A 212 -3.03 5.97 18.63
CA MET A 212 -2.01 6.60 17.76
C MET A 212 -1.99 8.14 17.87
N GLU A 213 -2.70 8.73 18.80
CA GLU A 213 -2.77 10.17 19.07
C GLU A 213 -1.51 10.72 19.76
#